data_2d6f548baa47b9fbe30fd61566b0ebbe
#
_entry.id   2d6f548baa47b9fbe30fd61566b0ebbe
#
_cell.length_a   1.000
_cell.length_b   1.000
_cell.length_c   1.000
_cell.angle_alpha   90.00
_cell.angle_beta   90.00
_cell.angle_gamma   90.00
#
_symmetry.space_group_name_H-M   'P 1'
#
loop_
_entity.id
_entity.type
_entity.pdbx_description
1 polymer ?
#
loop_
_entity_poly.entity_id
_entity_poly.type
_entity_poly.pdbx_seq_one_letter_code
_entity_poly.pdbx_strand_id
1 'polypeptide(L)'
;ERITSPLHKSNGSFSEISWDIAIKEIIDRLKTNGSKTAAIASPFHTNETNYMLGRLFHGLIGTFPFMEDKEITYPSGFRISGDRSPNKQGMYDLCPQIVKDLPSKIKKQNIRGIYILDNGIDIELDDIWKKILKTMDFVVVQSYVMTSLSKTADIILPGLSPFESEGTITNDQGRVQWLRPSLPTPGDGRPDWEILNLIDKTENRYVDLNDLMKGLGKQFPSYSDISLFKLGEQGISLSKRAKE
;
A
#
# COMPACT_ATOMS: atom_id res chain seq x y z
N GLU A 1 6.73 -12.80 13.48
CA GLU A 1 5.67 -13.81 13.38
C GLU A 1 4.85 -13.54 12.11
N ARG A 2 4.59 -14.56 11.29
CA ARG A 2 3.79 -14.49 10.07
C ARG A 2 2.31 -14.36 10.40
N ILE A 3 1.59 -13.46 9.73
CA ILE A 3 0.14 -13.32 9.85
C ILE A 3 -0.50 -14.15 8.73
N THR A 4 -1.35 -15.10 9.10
CA THR A 4 -1.96 -16.07 8.18
C THR A 4 -3.48 -15.98 8.11
N SER A 5 -4.12 -15.26 9.05
CA SER A 5 -5.56 -15.03 9.12
C SER A 5 -5.83 -13.59 9.53
N PRO A 6 -7.00 -13.01 9.20
CA PRO A 6 -7.40 -11.72 9.73
C PRO A 6 -7.46 -11.74 11.26
N LEU A 7 -6.94 -10.70 11.89
CA LEU A 7 -6.88 -10.58 13.35
C LEU A 7 -7.67 -9.36 13.81
N HIS A 8 -8.45 -9.54 14.89
CA HIS A 8 -9.16 -8.46 15.57
C HIS A 8 -8.64 -8.31 16.99
N LYS A 9 -8.39 -7.07 17.41
CA LYS A 9 -7.91 -6.74 18.74
C LYS A 9 -9.07 -6.51 19.69
N SER A 10 -9.12 -7.30 20.77
CA SER A 10 -10.07 -7.14 21.85
C SER A 10 -9.36 -7.24 23.20
N ASN A 11 -9.60 -6.30 24.10
CA ASN A 11 -8.97 -6.28 25.43
C ASN A 11 -7.43 -6.40 25.41
N GLY A 12 -6.78 -5.80 24.41
CA GLY A 12 -5.33 -5.79 24.26
C GLY A 12 -4.72 -7.05 23.63
N SER A 13 -5.53 -8.06 23.30
CA SER A 13 -5.10 -9.30 22.67
C SER A 13 -5.71 -9.45 21.28
N PHE A 14 -4.98 -10.07 20.36
CA PHE A 14 -5.47 -10.40 19.02
C PHE A 14 -6.11 -11.79 19.01
N SER A 15 -7.24 -11.90 18.30
CA SER A 15 -7.91 -13.17 17.99
C SER A 15 -8.17 -13.25 16.48
N GLU A 16 -8.12 -14.45 15.94
CA GLU A 16 -8.47 -14.69 14.55
C GLU A 16 -9.96 -14.47 14.31
N ILE A 17 -10.27 -13.85 13.18
CA ILE A 17 -11.64 -13.66 12.69
C ILE A 17 -11.71 -14.05 11.22
N SER A 18 -12.93 -14.31 10.72
CA SER A 18 -13.11 -14.58 9.29
C SER A 18 -12.93 -13.31 8.45
N TRP A 19 -12.58 -13.48 7.17
CA TRP A 19 -12.52 -12.39 6.19
C TRP A 19 -13.84 -11.60 6.12
N ASP A 20 -14.99 -12.28 6.13
CA ASP A 20 -16.30 -11.63 6.05
C ASP A 20 -16.55 -10.69 7.24
N ILE A 21 -16.18 -11.12 8.45
CA ILE A 21 -16.28 -10.29 9.64
C ILE A 21 -15.34 -9.08 9.54
N ALA A 22 -14.07 -9.31 9.18
CA ALA A 22 -13.08 -8.24 9.07
C ALA A 22 -13.50 -7.19 8.03
N ILE A 23 -13.84 -7.62 6.81
CA ILE A 23 -14.23 -6.73 5.72
C ILE A 23 -15.51 -5.97 6.05
N LYS A 24 -16.51 -6.64 6.62
CA LYS A 24 -17.76 -5.97 7.03
C LYS A 24 -17.49 -4.87 8.04
N GLU A 25 -16.72 -5.16 9.10
CA GLU A 25 -16.40 -4.16 10.13
C GLU A 25 -15.65 -2.97 9.54
N ILE A 26 -14.61 -3.21 8.72
CA ILE A 26 -13.86 -2.15 8.06
C ILE A 26 -14.79 -1.26 7.23
N ILE A 27 -15.65 -1.86 6.40
CA ILE A 27 -16.60 -1.13 5.59
C ILE A 27 -17.55 -0.27 6.43
N ASP A 28 -18.08 -0.82 7.53
CA ASP A 28 -19.01 -0.11 8.41
C ASP A 28 -18.31 1.06 9.11
N ARG A 29 -17.06 0.87 9.56
CA ARG A 29 -16.23 1.93 10.15
C ARG A 29 -15.85 3.02 9.13
N LEU A 30 -15.47 2.62 7.90
CA LEU A 30 -15.19 3.58 6.82
C LEU A 30 -16.41 4.42 6.46
N LYS A 31 -17.62 3.84 6.44
CA LYS A 31 -18.85 4.59 6.22
C LYS A 31 -19.13 5.59 7.35
N THR A 32 -18.98 5.14 8.60
CA THR A 32 -19.25 5.97 9.78
C THR A 32 -18.27 7.15 9.85
N ASN A 33 -16.99 6.91 9.57
CA ASN A 33 -15.97 7.94 9.61
C ASN A 33 -15.96 8.83 8.35
N GLY A 34 -16.44 8.33 7.21
CA GLY A 34 -16.51 9.08 5.97
C GLY A 34 -15.18 9.75 5.61
N SER A 35 -15.22 11.07 5.38
CA SER A 35 -14.04 11.88 5.06
C SER A 35 -13.01 12.02 6.20
N LYS A 36 -13.32 11.50 7.40
CA LYS A 36 -12.40 11.50 8.55
C LYS A 36 -11.49 10.27 8.59
N THR A 37 -11.27 9.63 7.47
CA THR A 37 -10.34 8.50 7.34
C THR A 37 -9.16 8.90 6.47
N ALA A 38 -7.94 8.58 6.95
CA ALA A 38 -6.70 8.70 6.18
C ALA A 38 -6.20 7.33 5.74
N ALA A 39 -5.30 7.32 4.77
CA ALA A 39 -4.58 6.11 4.38
C ALA A 39 -3.07 6.34 4.29
N ILE A 40 -2.30 5.28 4.48
CA ILE A 40 -0.85 5.26 4.29
C ILE A 40 -0.53 4.36 3.10
N ALA A 41 -0.04 4.98 2.02
CA ALA A 41 0.52 4.28 0.88
C ALA A 41 1.95 3.81 1.17
N SER A 42 2.39 2.78 0.47
CA SER A 42 3.73 2.22 0.70
C SER A 42 4.45 1.91 -0.62
N PRO A 43 5.69 2.37 -0.77
CA PRO A 43 6.50 2.09 -1.95
C PRO A 43 7.05 0.65 -1.99
N PHE A 44 6.71 -0.18 -1.02
CA PHE A 44 7.05 -1.60 -0.97
C PHE A 44 5.93 -2.49 -1.51
N HIS A 45 4.79 -1.89 -1.84
CA HIS A 45 3.65 -2.59 -2.45
C HIS A 45 3.63 -2.36 -3.97
N THR A 46 2.89 -3.22 -4.67
CA THR A 46 2.76 -3.16 -6.13
C THR A 46 2.06 -1.88 -6.61
N ASN A 47 2.19 -1.60 -7.90
CA ASN A 47 1.45 -0.53 -8.58
C ASN A 47 -0.06 -0.69 -8.38
N GLU A 48 -0.54 -1.92 -8.54
CA GLU A 48 -1.95 -2.27 -8.44
C GLU A 48 -2.50 -2.03 -7.04
N THR A 49 -1.71 -2.36 -6.00
CA THR A 49 -2.08 -2.11 -4.60
C THR A 49 -2.17 -0.62 -4.31
N ASN A 50 -1.17 0.17 -4.73
CA ASN A 50 -1.18 1.62 -4.54
C ASN A 50 -2.30 2.30 -5.34
N TYR A 51 -2.57 1.83 -6.56
CA TYR A 51 -3.71 2.28 -7.37
C TYR A 51 -5.05 2.03 -6.64
N MET A 52 -5.26 0.82 -6.13
CA MET A 52 -6.47 0.47 -5.39
C MET A 52 -6.63 1.28 -4.11
N LEU A 53 -5.53 1.55 -3.39
CA LEU A 53 -5.56 2.44 -2.23
C LEU A 53 -5.99 3.86 -2.63
N GLY A 54 -5.39 4.41 -3.70
CA GLY A 54 -5.75 5.74 -4.23
C GLY A 54 -7.19 5.83 -4.71
N ARG A 55 -7.71 4.75 -5.27
CA ARG A 55 -9.11 4.65 -5.70
C ARG A 55 -10.09 4.57 -4.52
N LEU A 56 -9.73 3.81 -3.48
CA LEU A 56 -10.60 3.60 -2.33
C LEU A 56 -10.65 4.81 -1.39
N PHE A 57 -9.52 5.49 -1.21
CA PHE A 57 -9.40 6.62 -0.30
C PHE A 57 -9.34 7.94 -1.06
N HIS A 58 -10.48 8.64 -1.19
CA HIS A 58 -10.55 9.96 -1.80
C HIS A 58 -10.12 11.10 -0.85
N GLY A 59 -9.81 10.77 0.41
CA GLY A 59 -9.43 11.71 1.45
C GLY A 59 -7.92 11.94 1.53
N LEU A 60 -7.39 11.94 2.76
CA LEU A 60 -5.97 12.11 3.01
C LEU A 60 -5.21 10.81 2.80
N ILE A 61 -4.29 10.79 1.85
CA ILE A 61 -3.30 9.73 1.69
C ILE A 61 -1.92 10.33 1.96
N GLY A 62 -1.13 9.63 2.74
CA GLY A 62 0.27 9.97 2.97
C GLY A 62 1.14 8.74 2.91
N THR A 63 2.38 8.91 3.34
CA THR A 63 3.36 7.84 3.45
C THR A 63 4.05 7.98 4.79
N PHE A 64 4.57 6.87 5.32
CA PHE A 64 5.57 6.97 6.37
C PHE A 64 6.87 7.56 5.81
N PRO A 65 7.71 8.18 6.66
CA PRO A 65 9.05 8.55 6.24
C PRO A 65 9.78 7.31 5.70
N PHE A 66 10.32 7.42 4.49
CA PHE A 66 11.13 6.36 3.91
C PHE A 66 12.55 6.43 4.46
N MET A 67 13.24 5.31 4.49
CA MET A 67 14.68 5.29 4.64
C MET A 67 15.30 5.83 3.34
N GLU A 68 15.53 7.13 3.31
CA GLU A 68 16.31 7.77 2.24
C GLU A 68 17.75 7.90 2.73
N ASP A 69 18.65 7.15 2.10
CA ASP A 69 20.08 7.36 2.27
C ASP A 69 20.53 8.54 1.39
N LYS A 70 21.67 9.10 1.73
CA LYS A 70 22.33 10.05 0.82
C LYS A 70 22.75 9.34 -0.47
N GLU A 71 22.47 9.96 -1.59
CA GLU A 71 23.03 9.50 -2.86
C GLU A 71 24.57 9.49 -2.77
N ILE A 72 25.19 8.40 -3.22
CA ILE A 72 26.64 8.24 -3.26
C ILE A 72 27.06 8.15 -4.71
N THR A 73 27.89 9.08 -5.17
CA THR A 73 28.52 9.04 -6.48
C THR A 73 30.02 8.76 -6.31
N TYR A 74 30.49 7.70 -6.93
CA TYR A 74 31.90 7.32 -6.91
C TYR A 74 32.68 8.03 -8.04
N PRO A 75 34.01 8.20 -7.91
CA PRO A 75 34.85 8.82 -8.96
C PRO A 75 34.76 8.11 -10.32
N SER A 76 34.43 6.82 -10.32
CA SER A 76 34.18 6.02 -11.53
C SER A 76 32.91 6.39 -12.29
N GLY A 77 32.08 7.29 -11.74
CA GLY A 77 30.76 7.61 -12.27
C GLY A 77 29.65 6.63 -11.80
N PHE A 78 29.99 5.60 -11.03
CA PHE A 78 29.00 4.71 -10.43
C PHE A 78 28.20 5.45 -9.36
N ARG A 79 26.86 5.34 -9.43
CA ARG A 79 25.94 5.98 -8.49
C ARG A 79 25.13 4.95 -7.72
N ILE A 80 25.04 5.14 -6.41
CA ILE A 80 24.05 4.45 -5.58
C ILE A 80 22.95 5.47 -5.27
N SER A 81 21.73 5.19 -5.74
CA SER A 81 20.56 6.01 -5.42
C SER A 81 20.33 6.02 -3.90
N GLY A 82 19.92 7.16 -3.37
CA GLY A 82 19.44 7.26 -1.97
C GLY A 82 18.07 6.61 -1.77
N ASP A 83 17.33 6.37 -2.84
CA ASP A 83 16.04 5.69 -2.79
C ASP A 83 16.25 4.18 -2.61
N ARG A 84 15.77 3.65 -1.49
CA ARG A 84 15.83 2.23 -1.14
C ARG A 84 14.50 1.50 -1.38
N SER A 85 13.55 2.19 -1.99
CA SER A 85 12.19 1.69 -2.16
C SER A 85 12.00 1.10 -3.56
N PRO A 86 11.44 -0.10 -3.70
CA PRO A 86 11.34 -0.77 -5.01
C PRO A 86 10.33 -0.09 -5.94
N ASN A 87 9.30 0.59 -5.41
CA ASN A 87 8.17 1.13 -6.17
C ASN A 87 7.77 2.56 -5.77
N LYS A 88 8.72 3.40 -5.38
CA LYS A 88 8.41 4.79 -4.99
C LYS A 88 7.83 5.59 -6.15
N GLN A 89 8.39 5.45 -7.35
CA GLN A 89 7.90 6.12 -8.55
C GLN A 89 6.45 5.70 -8.86
N GLY A 90 6.17 4.39 -8.89
CA GLY A 90 4.82 3.89 -9.17
C GLY A 90 3.80 4.30 -8.11
N MET A 91 4.18 4.31 -6.84
CA MET A 91 3.31 4.80 -5.78
C MET A 91 2.89 6.26 -6.01
N TYR A 92 3.83 7.16 -6.33
CA TYR A 92 3.49 8.57 -6.59
C TYR A 92 2.73 8.76 -7.91
N ASP A 93 3.03 7.97 -8.94
CA ASP A 93 2.31 8.03 -10.21
C ASP A 93 0.83 7.65 -10.07
N LEU A 94 0.55 6.64 -9.24
CA LEU A 94 -0.78 6.03 -9.11
C LEU A 94 -1.58 6.49 -7.89
N CYS A 95 -0.92 7.17 -6.95
CA CYS A 95 -1.54 7.89 -5.84
C CYS A 95 -1.16 9.38 -5.89
N PRO A 96 -1.58 10.15 -6.91
CA PRO A 96 -1.16 11.55 -7.08
C PRO A 96 -1.65 12.47 -5.96
N GLN A 97 -2.65 12.04 -5.17
CA GLN A 97 -3.19 12.76 -4.02
C GLN A 97 -2.34 12.63 -2.74
N ILE A 98 -1.18 11.95 -2.79
CA ILE A 98 -0.31 11.82 -1.61
C ILE A 98 0.14 13.18 -1.11
N VAL A 99 -0.10 13.43 0.18
CA VAL A 99 0.26 14.68 0.84
C VAL A 99 1.59 14.55 1.59
N LYS A 100 2.43 15.60 1.55
CA LYS A 100 3.77 15.59 2.17
C LYS A 100 3.73 15.62 3.70
N ASP A 101 2.77 16.32 4.30
CA ASP A 101 2.64 16.49 5.76
C ASP A 101 1.29 15.94 6.22
N LEU A 102 1.18 14.63 6.22
CA LEU A 102 -0.02 13.94 6.69
C LEU A 102 -0.27 14.15 8.20
N PRO A 103 0.74 14.11 9.11
CA PRO A 103 0.54 14.35 10.53
C PRO A 103 -0.20 15.66 10.86
N SER A 104 0.23 16.78 10.30
CA SER A 104 -0.43 18.08 10.52
C SER A 104 -1.84 18.09 9.95
N LYS A 105 -2.07 17.47 8.79
CA LYS A 105 -3.39 17.41 8.16
C LYS A 105 -4.37 16.53 8.93
N ILE A 106 -3.91 15.40 9.48
CA ILE A 106 -4.68 14.53 10.39
C ILE A 106 -5.25 15.37 11.54
N LYS A 107 -4.36 16.13 12.22
CA LYS A 107 -4.76 16.98 13.34
C LYS A 107 -5.73 18.08 12.91
N LYS A 108 -5.44 18.81 11.81
CA LYS A 108 -6.25 19.93 11.33
C LYS A 108 -7.65 19.50 10.88
N GLN A 109 -7.78 18.33 10.28
CA GLN A 109 -9.06 17.83 9.75
C GLN A 109 -9.78 16.88 10.70
N ASN A 110 -9.25 16.71 11.92
CA ASN A 110 -9.80 15.79 12.94
C ASN A 110 -10.06 14.38 12.38
N ILE A 111 -9.05 13.83 11.73
CA ILE A 111 -9.08 12.45 11.23
C ILE A 111 -9.13 11.49 12.42
N ARG A 112 -9.98 10.47 12.33
CA ARG A 112 -10.26 9.52 13.41
C ARG A 112 -10.05 8.06 13.02
N GLY A 113 -9.96 7.76 11.73
CA GLY A 113 -9.66 6.44 11.20
C GLY A 113 -8.42 6.45 10.32
N ILE A 114 -7.67 5.36 10.31
CA ILE A 114 -6.51 5.22 9.44
C ILE A 114 -6.37 3.80 8.90
N TYR A 115 -6.10 3.68 7.61
CA TYR A 115 -5.78 2.44 6.91
C TYR A 115 -4.32 2.45 6.47
N ILE A 116 -3.56 1.42 6.80
CA ILE A 116 -2.10 1.42 6.63
C ILE A 116 -1.65 0.20 5.82
N LEU A 117 -0.93 0.45 4.72
CA LEU A 117 -0.14 -0.57 4.03
C LEU A 117 1.22 -0.67 4.72
N ASP A 118 1.42 -1.73 5.50
CA ASP A 118 2.68 -1.99 6.21
C ASP A 118 3.64 -2.79 5.34
N ASN A 119 4.88 -2.34 5.27
CA ASN A 119 5.93 -2.96 4.44
C ASN A 119 6.56 -4.21 5.08
N GLY A 120 6.12 -4.59 6.28
CA GLY A 120 6.65 -5.74 7.02
C GLY A 120 8.05 -5.52 7.63
N ILE A 121 8.61 -4.33 7.51
CA ILE A 121 9.86 -3.97 8.17
C ILE A 121 9.52 -3.36 9.53
N ASP A 122 10.07 -3.93 10.60
CA ASP A 122 9.81 -3.44 11.96
C ASP A 122 10.59 -2.13 12.21
N ILE A 123 10.02 -1.03 11.73
CA ILE A 123 10.58 0.31 11.93
C ILE A 123 10.02 0.90 13.23
N GLU A 124 10.90 1.43 14.07
CA GLU A 124 10.46 2.16 15.24
C GLU A 124 9.73 3.45 14.81
N LEU A 125 8.45 3.54 15.19
CA LEU A 125 7.66 4.74 14.95
C LEU A 125 8.18 5.90 15.78
N ASP A 126 8.27 7.07 15.19
CA ASP A 126 8.56 8.30 15.92
C ASP A 126 7.43 8.69 16.89
N ASP A 127 7.71 9.62 17.79
CA ASP A 127 6.76 10.06 18.81
C ASP A 127 5.53 10.75 18.23
N ILE A 128 5.63 11.33 17.03
CA ILE A 128 4.53 11.99 16.33
C ILE A 128 3.53 10.92 15.91
N TRP A 129 3.99 9.88 15.23
CA TRP A 129 3.14 8.78 14.78
C TRP A 129 2.58 7.96 15.94
N LYS A 130 3.40 7.70 16.99
CA LYS A 130 2.90 7.04 18.23
C LYS A 130 1.74 7.81 18.86
N LYS A 131 1.82 9.15 18.90
CA LYS A 131 0.72 10.01 19.40
C LYS A 131 -0.49 9.98 18.48
N ILE A 132 -0.30 10.10 17.17
CA ILE A 132 -1.39 10.07 16.19
C ILE A 132 -2.18 8.76 16.31
N LEU A 133 -1.52 7.62 16.25
CA LEU A 133 -2.20 6.31 16.31
C LEU A 133 -3.00 6.13 17.60
N LYS A 134 -2.54 6.65 18.73
CA LYS A 134 -3.28 6.65 20.00
C LYS A 134 -4.56 7.50 19.98
N THR A 135 -4.69 8.46 19.06
CA THR A 135 -5.88 9.32 18.93
C THR A 135 -6.88 8.81 17.92
N MET A 136 -6.56 7.74 17.20
CA MET A 136 -7.48 7.13 16.24
C MET A 136 -8.56 6.32 16.95
N ASP A 137 -9.78 6.41 16.43
CA ASP A 137 -10.90 5.57 16.85
C ASP A 137 -10.89 4.21 16.14
N PHE A 138 -10.13 4.12 15.03
CA PHE A 138 -10.03 2.90 14.25
C PHE A 138 -8.75 2.86 13.41
N VAL A 139 -7.96 1.82 13.61
CA VAL A 139 -6.70 1.55 12.91
C VAL A 139 -6.77 0.20 12.21
N VAL A 140 -6.61 0.19 10.89
CA VAL A 140 -6.46 -1.03 10.10
C VAL A 140 -5.05 -1.10 9.57
N VAL A 141 -4.39 -2.23 9.74
CA VAL A 141 -3.08 -2.50 9.17
C VAL A 141 -3.13 -3.73 8.28
N GLN A 142 -2.73 -3.57 7.04
CA GLN A 142 -2.54 -4.66 6.10
C GLN A 142 -1.06 -5.02 6.10
N SER A 143 -0.73 -6.22 6.56
CA SER A 143 0.66 -6.67 6.75
C SER A 143 0.76 -8.18 6.64
N TYR A 144 1.90 -8.67 6.17
CA TYR A 144 2.18 -10.10 6.12
C TYR A 144 2.91 -10.62 7.38
N VAL A 145 3.41 -9.74 8.24
CA VAL A 145 4.17 -10.09 9.44
C VAL A 145 3.82 -9.16 10.60
N MET A 146 3.90 -9.68 11.82
CA MET A 146 3.66 -8.89 13.02
C MET A 146 4.81 -7.91 13.27
N THR A 147 4.53 -6.61 13.15
CA THR A 147 5.47 -5.50 13.39
C THR A 147 5.04 -4.69 14.62
N SER A 148 5.88 -3.77 15.07
CA SER A 148 5.51 -2.79 16.10
C SER A 148 4.34 -1.92 15.66
N LEU A 149 4.24 -1.63 14.35
CA LEU A 149 3.12 -0.89 13.77
C LEU A 149 1.82 -1.72 13.79
N SER A 150 1.86 -2.97 13.31
CA SER A 150 0.67 -3.83 13.25
C SER A 150 0.09 -4.10 14.65
N LYS A 151 0.91 -4.12 15.71
CA LYS A 151 0.44 -4.22 17.10
C LYS A 151 -0.43 -3.05 17.57
N THR A 152 -0.41 -1.91 16.86
CA THR A 152 -1.27 -0.76 17.17
C THR A 152 -2.68 -0.88 16.56
N ALA A 153 -2.88 -1.80 15.62
CA ALA A 153 -4.13 -1.95 14.89
C ALA A 153 -5.29 -2.48 15.74
N ASP A 154 -6.50 -2.14 15.34
CA ASP A 154 -7.74 -2.79 15.78
C ASP A 154 -8.01 -4.04 14.92
N ILE A 155 -7.75 -3.94 13.61
CA ILE A 155 -7.83 -5.06 12.67
C ILE A 155 -6.54 -5.17 11.90
N ILE A 156 -6.00 -6.41 11.80
CA ILE A 156 -4.88 -6.72 10.92
C ILE A 156 -5.37 -7.64 9.80
N LEU A 157 -5.05 -7.27 8.56
CA LEU A 157 -5.37 -8.08 7.38
C LEU A 157 -4.10 -8.75 6.85
N PRO A 158 -4.11 -10.08 6.64
CA PRO A 158 -2.95 -10.83 6.16
C PRO A 158 -2.71 -10.58 4.66
N GLY A 159 -1.83 -9.63 4.35
CA GLY A 159 -1.30 -9.39 3.02
C GLY A 159 -0.21 -10.40 2.65
N LEU A 160 0.38 -10.22 1.48
CA LEU A 160 1.45 -11.06 0.96
C LEU A 160 2.82 -10.37 1.04
N SER A 161 3.85 -11.15 1.31
CA SER A 161 5.23 -10.68 1.18
C SER A 161 5.59 -10.45 -0.29
N PRO A 162 6.66 -9.70 -0.60
CA PRO A 162 7.10 -9.51 -1.99
C PRO A 162 7.41 -10.81 -2.73
N PHE A 163 7.77 -11.90 -2.01
CA PHE A 163 8.04 -13.21 -2.61
C PHE A 163 6.78 -14.03 -2.92
N GLU A 164 5.65 -13.66 -2.35
CA GLU A 164 4.35 -14.30 -2.53
C GLU A 164 3.42 -13.48 -3.43
N SER A 165 3.78 -12.20 -3.68
CA SER A 165 2.94 -11.24 -4.40
C SER A 165 3.13 -11.32 -5.90
N GLU A 166 2.04 -11.12 -6.66
CA GLU A 166 2.05 -10.85 -8.08
C GLU A 166 1.56 -9.43 -8.37
N GLY A 167 2.23 -8.77 -9.31
CA GLY A 167 1.86 -7.42 -9.75
C GLY A 167 2.99 -6.73 -10.47
N THR A 168 2.96 -5.40 -10.51
CA THR A 168 4.02 -4.62 -11.13
C THR A 168 4.64 -3.62 -10.17
N ILE A 169 5.89 -3.27 -10.43
CA ILE A 169 6.62 -2.21 -9.74
C ILE A 169 7.22 -1.25 -10.78
N THR A 170 7.32 0.03 -10.44
CA THR A 170 7.96 1.04 -11.29
C THR A 170 9.19 1.57 -10.56
N ASN A 171 10.37 1.28 -11.11
CA ASN A 171 11.64 1.72 -10.53
C ASN A 171 11.88 3.24 -10.70
N ASP A 172 12.96 3.75 -10.13
CA ASP A 172 13.37 5.16 -10.15
C ASP A 172 13.63 5.72 -11.56
N GLN A 173 13.85 4.85 -12.55
CA GLN A 173 14.03 5.21 -13.97
C GLN A 173 12.72 5.20 -14.76
N GLY A 174 11.57 4.93 -14.10
CA GLY A 174 10.28 4.82 -14.74
C GLY A 174 10.10 3.53 -15.55
N ARG A 175 10.84 2.46 -15.21
CA ARG A 175 10.66 1.15 -15.82
C ARG A 175 9.70 0.32 -15.02
N VAL A 176 8.61 -0.10 -15.65
CA VAL A 176 7.63 -1.03 -15.07
C VAL A 176 8.11 -2.45 -15.26
N GLN A 177 8.18 -3.21 -14.19
CA GLN A 177 8.66 -4.59 -14.17
C GLN A 177 7.64 -5.49 -13.48
N TRP A 178 7.58 -6.74 -13.94
CA TRP A 178 6.71 -7.75 -13.36
C TRP A 178 7.32 -8.34 -12.10
N LEU A 179 6.62 -8.23 -10.98
CA LEU A 179 6.89 -8.95 -9.75
C LEU A 179 6.17 -10.31 -9.84
N ARG A 180 6.93 -11.39 -9.85
CA ARG A 180 6.41 -12.77 -9.93
C ARG A 180 6.52 -13.47 -8.58
N PRO A 181 5.46 -14.13 -8.12
CA PRO A 181 5.53 -14.89 -6.88
C PRO A 181 6.53 -16.05 -7.04
N SER A 182 7.37 -16.24 -6.04
CA SER A 182 8.33 -17.35 -5.94
C SER A 182 8.00 -18.32 -4.80
N LEU A 183 7.04 -17.95 -3.96
CA LEU A 183 6.53 -18.73 -2.83
C LEU A 183 5.01 -18.83 -2.90
N PRO A 184 4.42 -19.92 -2.40
CA PRO A 184 2.98 -20.05 -2.27
C PRO A 184 2.42 -19.11 -1.20
N THR A 185 1.17 -18.71 -1.34
CA THR A 185 0.44 -17.94 -0.33
C THR A 185 0.26 -18.74 0.95
N PRO A 186 0.67 -18.23 2.12
CA PRO A 186 0.50 -18.93 3.39
C PRO A 186 -0.88 -18.66 4.00
N GLY A 187 -1.52 -19.69 4.51
CA GLY A 187 -2.81 -19.61 5.20
C GLY A 187 -3.90 -18.96 4.35
N ASP A 188 -4.65 -18.05 4.95
CA ASP A 188 -5.72 -17.28 4.32
C ASP A 188 -5.25 -15.92 3.79
N GLY A 189 -3.93 -15.71 3.62
CA GLY A 189 -3.37 -14.49 3.06
C GLY A 189 -3.92 -14.18 1.67
N ARG A 190 -4.04 -12.90 1.31
CA ARG A 190 -4.56 -12.46 0.01
C ARG A 190 -3.64 -11.43 -0.63
N PRO A 191 -3.61 -11.35 -1.97
CA PRO A 191 -2.98 -10.24 -2.66
C PRO A 191 -3.49 -8.89 -2.13
N ASP A 192 -2.56 -7.97 -1.89
CA ASP A 192 -2.88 -6.69 -1.23
C ASP A 192 -3.92 -5.87 -1.99
N TRP A 193 -3.86 -5.87 -3.33
CA TRP A 193 -4.87 -5.22 -4.16
C TRP A 193 -6.25 -5.89 -4.07
N GLU A 194 -6.30 -7.22 -3.90
CA GLU A 194 -7.56 -7.97 -3.77
C GLU A 194 -8.25 -7.62 -2.44
N ILE A 195 -7.50 -7.47 -1.36
CA ILE A 195 -8.03 -7.02 -0.06
C ILE A 195 -8.71 -5.66 -0.20
N LEU A 196 -8.06 -4.70 -0.85
CA LEU A 196 -8.63 -3.38 -1.11
C LEU A 196 -9.86 -3.45 -2.04
N ASN A 197 -9.84 -4.36 -3.02
CA ASN A 197 -10.96 -4.62 -3.91
C ASN A 197 -12.18 -5.22 -3.17
N LEU A 198 -11.97 -6.02 -2.13
CA LEU A 198 -13.05 -6.51 -1.26
C LEU A 198 -13.70 -5.39 -0.44
N ILE A 199 -12.92 -4.40 -0.02
CA ILE A 199 -13.39 -3.23 0.74
C ILE A 199 -14.11 -2.24 -0.18
N ASP A 200 -13.72 -2.13 -1.45
CA ASP A 200 -14.34 -1.25 -2.43
C ASP A 200 -15.79 -1.69 -2.71
N LYS A 201 -16.74 -0.80 -2.44
CA LYS A 201 -18.18 -1.05 -2.65
C LYS A 201 -18.70 -0.56 -3.99
N THR A 202 -17.85 -0.02 -4.83
CA THR A 202 -18.26 0.38 -6.18
C THR A 202 -18.67 -0.85 -6.98
N GLU A 203 -19.62 -0.69 -7.91
CA GLU A 203 -20.07 -1.78 -8.78
C GLU A 203 -18.96 -2.30 -9.72
N ASN A 204 -17.85 -1.58 -9.81
CA ASN A 204 -16.72 -1.85 -10.68
C ASN A 204 -15.59 -2.59 -9.94
N ARG A 205 -15.89 -3.71 -9.31
CA ARG A 205 -14.85 -4.58 -8.74
C ARG A 205 -14.08 -5.28 -9.85
N TYR A 206 -12.75 -5.36 -9.66
CA TYR A 206 -11.90 -6.09 -10.59
C TYR A 206 -12.00 -7.59 -10.33
N VAL A 207 -12.08 -8.36 -11.41
CA VAL A 207 -12.23 -9.83 -11.36
C VAL A 207 -10.86 -10.49 -11.13
N ASP A 208 -9.84 -9.96 -11.77
CA ASP A 208 -8.46 -10.44 -11.69
C ASP A 208 -7.45 -9.30 -11.89
N LEU A 209 -6.17 -9.63 -11.78
CA LEU A 209 -5.07 -8.68 -11.94
C LEU A 209 -5.03 -8.05 -13.35
N ASN A 210 -5.36 -8.81 -14.41
CA ASN A 210 -5.37 -8.27 -15.78
C ASN A 210 -6.51 -7.27 -15.98
N ASP A 211 -7.67 -7.52 -15.36
CA ASP A 211 -8.80 -6.60 -15.40
C ASP A 211 -8.46 -5.31 -14.63
N LEU A 212 -7.82 -5.44 -13.47
CA LEU A 212 -7.32 -4.30 -12.70
C LEU A 212 -6.31 -3.48 -13.50
N MET A 213 -5.33 -4.11 -14.13
CA MET A 213 -4.33 -3.42 -14.96
C MET A 213 -4.97 -2.67 -16.13
N LYS A 214 -6.02 -3.22 -16.77
CA LYS A 214 -6.80 -2.50 -17.80
C LYS A 214 -7.50 -1.27 -17.21
N GLY A 215 -8.09 -1.40 -16.02
CA GLY A 215 -8.72 -0.28 -15.31
C GLY A 215 -7.73 0.81 -14.96
N LEU A 216 -6.56 0.42 -14.44
CA LEU A 216 -5.44 1.30 -14.12
C LEU A 216 -4.96 2.05 -15.37
N GLY A 217 -4.75 1.34 -16.49
CA GLY A 217 -4.32 1.94 -17.75
C GLY A 217 -5.33 2.93 -18.35
N LYS A 218 -6.64 2.72 -18.13
CA LYS A 218 -7.67 3.70 -18.54
C LYS A 218 -7.59 5.00 -17.75
N GLN A 219 -7.29 4.92 -16.46
CA GLN A 219 -7.20 6.09 -15.58
C GLN A 219 -5.84 6.78 -15.69
N PHE A 220 -4.76 6.03 -15.93
CA PHE A 220 -3.39 6.51 -16.03
C PHE A 220 -2.81 6.17 -17.40
N PRO A 221 -2.94 7.06 -18.42
CA PRO A 221 -2.54 6.77 -19.81
C PRO A 221 -1.09 6.33 -19.98
N SER A 222 -0.17 6.76 -19.12
CA SER A 222 1.23 6.31 -19.13
C SER A 222 1.39 4.81 -18.87
N TYR A 223 0.39 4.18 -18.26
CA TYR A 223 0.34 2.74 -17.97
C TYR A 223 -0.59 1.95 -18.91
N SER A 224 -1.21 2.61 -19.92
CA SER A 224 -2.22 1.97 -20.79
C SER A 224 -1.69 0.77 -21.59
N ASP A 225 -0.41 0.79 -21.94
CA ASP A 225 0.22 -0.28 -22.72
C ASP A 225 0.83 -1.39 -21.85
N ILE A 226 0.71 -1.28 -20.53
CA ILE A 226 1.28 -2.26 -19.60
C ILE A 226 0.32 -3.44 -19.44
N SER A 227 0.84 -4.64 -19.68
CA SER A 227 0.20 -5.91 -19.33
C SER A 227 1.27 -6.92 -18.97
N LEU A 228 0.95 -7.93 -18.15
CA LEU A 228 1.91 -8.95 -17.73
C LEU A 228 2.56 -9.64 -18.94
N PHE A 229 1.78 -9.91 -19.99
CA PHE A 229 2.31 -10.50 -21.22
C PHE A 229 3.33 -9.62 -21.93
N LYS A 230 3.09 -8.30 -22.03
CA LYS A 230 3.97 -7.36 -22.72
C LYS A 230 5.25 -7.06 -21.93
N LEU A 231 5.20 -7.11 -20.59
CA LEU A 231 6.36 -6.81 -19.73
C LEU A 231 7.54 -7.75 -19.98
N GLY A 232 7.27 -9.04 -20.24
CA GLY A 232 8.32 -10.03 -20.42
C GLY A 232 9.31 -10.06 -19.24
N GLU A 233 10.59 -10.28 -19.54
CA GLU A 233 11.67 -10.30 -18.53
C GLU A 233 12.31 -8.92 -18.32
N GLN A 234 12.27 -8.05 -19.33
CA GLN A 234 12.96 -6.76 -19.32
C GLN A 234 12.10 -5.62 -18.77
N GLY A 235 10.79 -5.80 -18.67
CA GLY A 235 9.87 -4.74 -18.37
C GLY A 235 9.74 -3.69 -19.47
N ILE A 236 8.92 -2.66 -19.24
CA ILE A 236 8.62 -1.58 -20.19
C ILE A 236 8.96 -0.25 -19.53
N SER A 237 9.75 0.60 -20.21
CA SER A 237 9.99 1.97 -19.77
C SER A 237 8.78 2.82 -20.13
N LEU A 238 8.21 3.51 -19.15
CA LEU A 238 7.23 4.55 -19.39
C LEU A 238 7.91 5.64 -20.24
N SER A 239 7.23 6.15 -21.26
CA SER A 239 7.74 7.26 -22.05
C SER A 239 8.08 8.40 -21.08
N LYS A 240 9.30 8.96 -21.19
CA LYS A 240 9.75 10.03 -20.32
C LYS A 240 8.69 11.14 -20.33
N ARG A 241 8.07 11.41 -19.19
CA ARG A 241 7.39 12.70 -18.99
C ARG A 241 8.39 13.79 -19.33
N ALA A 242 8.03 14.66 -20.27
CA ALA A 242 8.73 15.94 -20.38
C ALA A 242 8.78 16.52 -18.96
N LYS A 243 9.98 16.76 -18.44
CA LYS A 243 10.14 17.44 -17.15
C LYS A 243 9.57 18.83 -17.35
N GLU A 244 8.33 19.05 -16.91
CA GLU A 244 7.80 20.39 -16.69
C GLU A 244 8.35 20.94 -15.36
#